data_e7d18298af7ac00dbb01abe488d3002c
#
_entry.id   e7d18298af7ac00dbb01abe488d3002c
#
_cell.length_a   1.000
_cell.length_b   1.000
_cell.length_c   1.000
_cell.angle_alpha   90.00
_cell.angle_beta   90.00
_cell.angle_gamma   90.00
#
_symmetry.space_group_name_H-M   'P 1'
#
loop_
_entity.id
_entity.type
_entity.pdbx_description
1 polymer ?
#
loop_
_entity_poly.entity_id
_entity_poly.type
_entity_poly.pdbx_seq_one_letter_code
_entity_poly.pdbx_strand_id
1 'polypeptide(L)'
;MQFQFRKLFAAGTAAVMLLSGMTFFPTTASAEGTMTADDITENMTIGWNIGNSLDSTGYSGETSWGNPRVTQELIDTVKAKGFNTIRVPTTWYQNVTTTTDENGKPVYTISEQWLQRVKEVVDYAYNQDMYVILNLHHEEWINRSDFPTAYEEMSERLKQMWVQIATYFKDYDQHLIFEGYNEMLDA
;
A
#
# COMPACT_ATOMS: atom_id res chain seq x y z
N MET A 1 -21.68 -59.04 25.82
CA MET A 1 -21.07 -58.65 24.53
C MET A 1 -19.71 -58.07 24.85
N GLN A 2 -18.64 -58.86 24.70
CA GLN A 2 -17.29 -58.54 25.12
C GLN A 2 -16.52 -57.97 23.92
N PHE A 3 -15.89 -56.82 24.08
CA PHE A 3 -14.90 -56.33 23.13
C PHE A 3 -13.50 -56.50 23.72
N GLN A 4 -12.67 -57.23 22.99
CA GLN A 4 -11.29 -57.56 23.31
C GLN A 4 -10.34 -56.43 22.84
N PHE A 5 -9.51 -55.90 23.76
CA PHE A 5 -8.35 -55.07 23.44
C PHE A 5 -7.16 -55.94 23.03
N ARG A 6 -6.66 -55.79 21.83
CA ARG A 6 -5.36 -56.36 21.42
C ARG A 6 -4.29 -55.28 21.59
N LYS A 7 -3.33 -55.55 22.49
CA LYS A 7 -2.08 -54.82 22.60
C LYS A 7 -1.12 -55.34 21.53
N LEU A 8 -0.53 -54.46 20.71
CA LEU A 8 0.63 -54.73 19.88
C LEU A 8 1.86 -54.10 20.54
N PHE A 9 2.85 -54.98 20.82
CA PHE A 9 4.20 -54.58 21.18
C PHE A 9 4.99 -54.25 19.90
N ALA A 10 5.62 -53.08 19.87
CA ALA A 10 6.62 -52.75 18.87
C ALA A 10 8.01 -52.76 19.49
N ALA A 11 8.85 -53.61 18.96
CA ALA A 11 10.24 -53.75 19.37
C ALA A 11 11.10 -52.62 18.86
N GLY A 12 11.94 -52.07 19.72
CA GLY A 12 12.88 -51.03 19.31
C GLY A 12 14.10 -51.60 18.61
N THR A 13 14.46 -50.96 17.51
CA THR A 13 15.79 -51.12 16.87
C THR A 13 16.53 -49.80 16.96
N ALA A 14 17.61 -49.77 17.71
CA ALA A 14 18.53 -48.64 17.78
C ALA A 14 19.37 -48.59 16.49
N ALA A 15 19.21 -47.51 15.73
CA ALA A 15 20.07 -47.19 14.61
C ALA A 15 21.10 -46.13 15.02
N VAL A 16 22.37 -46.53 14.98
CA VAL A 16 23.52 -45.63 15.14
C VAL A 16 23.61 -44.73 13.91
N MET A 17 23.38 -43.42 14.08
CA MET A 17 23.64 -42.46 13.03
C MET A 17 25.08 -41.95 13.11
N LEU A 18 25.84 -42.22 12.06
CA LEU A 18 27.12 -41.59 11.74
C LEU A 18 26.85 -40.08 11.43
N LEU A 19 27.43 -39.19 12.23
CA LEU A 19 27.49 -37.76 11.90
C LEU A 19 28.46 -37.54 10.73
N SER A 20 27.94 -37.48 9.52
CA SER A 20 28.60 -36.78 8.41
C SER A 20 28.21 -35.32 8.46
N GLY A 21 29.23 -34.44 8.65
CA GLY A 21 29.01 -32.98 8.67
C GLY A 21 28.45 -32.44 7.34
N MET A 22 27.15 -32.22 7.30
CA MET A 22 26.54 -31.43 6.25
C MET A 22 26.53 -29.97 6.75
N THR A 23 27.36 -29.14 6.12
CA THR A 23 27.27 -27.71 6.19
C THR A 23 25.93 -27.27 5.56
N PHE A 24 24.96 -26.93 6.38
CA PHE A 24 23.76 -26.25 5.93
C PHE A 24 24.17 -24.85 5.46
N PHE A 25 24.27 -24.66 4.16
CA PHE A 25 24.12 -23.34 3.57
C PHE A 25 22.62 -23.01 3.65
N PRO A 26 22.21 -21.86 4.23
CA PRO A 26 20.85 -21.44 4.11
C PRO A 26 20.61 -21.16 2.62
N THR A 27 19.96 -22.05 1.91
CA THR A 27 19.28 -21.71 0.68
C THR A 27 18.22 -20.69 1.07
N THR A 28 18.43 -19.43 0.67
CA THR A 28 17.35 -18.47 0.61
C THR A 28 16.30 -19.10 -0.29
N ALA A 29 15.22 -19.59 0.32
CA ALA A 29 14.04 -19.97 -0.44
C ALA A 29 13.57 -18.67 -1.11
N SER A 30 13.81 -18.50 -2.40
CA SER A 30 13.06 -17.59 -3.23
C SER A 30 11.61 -18.00 -3.04
N ALA A 31 10.78 -17.13 -2.53
CA ALA A 31 9.35 -17.34 -2.52
C ALA A 31 8.95 -17.52 -4.01
N GLU A 32 8.55 -18.75 -4.36
CA GLU A 32 8.02 -19.01 -5.70
C GLU A 32 6.81 -18.07 -5.88
N GLY A 33 6.94 -17.11 -6.81
CA GLY A 33 5.82 -16.31 -7.28
C GLY A 33 5.84 -14.81 -6.99
N THR A 34 6.86 -14.23 -6.33
CA THR A 34 6.96 -12.76 -6.25
C THR A 34 7.62 -12.22 -7.52
N MET A 35 6.86 -11.41 -8.27
CA MET A 35 7.40 -10.66 -9.40
C MET A 35 8.48 -9.68 -8.91
N THR A 36 9.56 -9.55 -9.67
CA THR A 36 10.57 -8.51 -9.42
C THR A 36 10.06 -7.14 -9.82
N ALA A 37 10.73 -6.08 -9.40
CA ALA A 37 10.39 -4.72 -9.85
C ALA A 37 10.53 -4.58 -11.38
N ASP A 38 11.51 -5.27 -11.98
CA ASP A 38 11.69 -5.30 -13.43
C ASP A 38 10.51 -5.98 -14.13
N ASP A 39 10.04 -7.13 -13.62
CA ASP A 39 8.87 -7.83 -14.13
C ASP A 39 7.61 -6.94 -14.07
N ILE A 40 7.44 -6.20 -12.96
CA ILE A 40 6.30 -5.27 -12.80
C ILE A 40 6.39 -4.15 -13.84
N THR A 41 7.56 -3.52 -14.00
CA THR A 41 7.72 -2.39 -14.93
C THR A 41 7.58 -2.83 -16.39
N GLU A 42 8.03 -4.03 -16.75
CA GLU A 42 7.82 -4.60 -18.08
C GLU A 42 6.35 -4.90 -18.39
N ASN A 43 5.59 -5.28 -17.35
CA ASN A 43 4.15 -5.54 -17.48
C ASN A 43 3.30 -4.25 -17.52
N MET A 44 3.78 -3.15 -16.95
CA MET A 44 3.12 -1.83 -17.01
C MET A 44 3.31 -1.21 -18.38
N THR A 45 2.34 -1.34 -19.28
CA THR A 45 2.49 -0.93 -20.68
C THR A 45 2.07 0.50 -20.97
N ILE A 46 0.82 0.84 -20.61
CA ILE A 46 0.29 2.19 -20.80
C ILE A 46 -0.55 2.58 -19.59
N GLY A 47 -0.24 3.72 -19.00
CA GLY A 47 -0.90 4.24 -17.81
C GLY A 47 -1.76 5.48 -18.10
N TRP A 48 -2.74 5.70 -17.22
CA TRP A 48 -3.57 6.90 -17.19
C TRP A 48 -3.63 7.47 -15.79
N ASN A 49 -3.54 8.80 -15.66
CA ASN A 49 -3.57 9.49 -14.39
C ASN A 49 -4.96 10.06 -14.10
N ILE A 50 -5.57 9.68 -12.98
CA ILE A 50 -6.86 10.20 -12.52
C ILE A 50 -6.64 11.52 -11.79
N GLY A 51 -6.17 12.54 -12.50
CA GLY A 51 -5.91 13.85 -11.92
C GLY A 51 -7.18 14.69 -11.72
N ASN A 52 -7.06 15.72 -10.87
CA ASN A 52 -8.12 16.66 -10.52
C ASN A 52 -9.36 15.95 -9.91
N SER A 53 -9.12 14.90 -9.15
CA SER A 53 -10.14 14.11 -8.47
C SER A 53 -9.78 13.93 -6.98
N LEU A 54 -9.23 12.80 -6.57
CA LEU A 54 -8.83 12.60 -5.15
C LEU A 54 -7.66 13.50 -4.72
N ASP A 55 -6.95 14.09 -5.66
CA ASP A 55 -5.93 15.12 -5.44
C ASP A 55 -6.51 16.54 -5.30
N SER A 56 -7.79 16.75 -5.65
CA SER A 56 -8.44 18.07 -5.55
C SER A 56 -8.50 18.55 -4.12
N THR A 57 -8.18 19.84 -3.92
CA THR A 57 -8.29 20.52 -2.63
C THR A 57 -9.51 21.46 -2.62
N GLY A 58 -10.19 21.56 -1.46
CA GLY A 58 -11.32 22.44 -1.27
C GLY A 58 -12.55 21.76 -0.64
N TYR A 59 -13.60 22.55 -0.42
CA TYR A 59 -14.78 22.11 0.35
C TYR A 59 -15.60 20.99 -0.30
N SER A 60 -15.55 20.88 -1.62
CA SER A 60 -16.29 19.83 -2.34
C SER A 60 -15.52 18.52 -2.49
N GLY A 61 -14.35 18.39 -1.82
CA GLY A 61 -13.50 17.20 -1.89
C GLY A 61 -13.08 16.89 -3.33
N GLU A 62 -13.23 15.66 -3.77
CA GLU A 62 -12.78 15.17 -5.09
C GLU A 62 -13.42 15.88 -6.30
N THR A 63 -14.44 16.70 -6.11
CA THR A 63 -15.09 17.47 -7.18
C THR A 63 -14.77 18.96 -7.17
N SER A 64 -13.88 19.40 -6.27
CA SER A 64 -13.57 20.82 -6.07
C SER A 64 -12.99 21.52 -7.30
N TRP A 65 -12.30 20.76 -8.16
CA TRP A 65 -11.67 21.32 -9.36
C TRP A 65 -12.44 21.04 -10.65
N GLY A 66 -13.72 20.68 -10.53
CA GLY A 66 -14.67 20.61 -11.64
C GLY A 66 -14.82 19.24 -12.29
N ASN A 67 -14.02 18.24 -11.91
CA ASN A 67 -14.24 16.88 -12.36
C ASN A 67 -15.41 16.25 -11.60
N PRO A 68 -16.16 15.34 -12.25
CA PRO A 68 -17.15 14.53 -11.56
C PRO A 68 -16.46 13.53 -10.63
N ARG A 69 -17.24 12.98 -9.72
CA ARG A 69 -16.79 11.88 -8.86
C ARG A 69 -16.30 10.70 -9.70
N VAL A 70 -15.16 10.12 -9.34
CA VAL A 70 -14.62 8.92 -10.00
C VAL A 70 -15.57 7.74 -9.81
N THR A 71 -15.87 7.04 -10.89
CA THR A 71 -16.78 5.88 -10.91
C THR A 71 -16.12 4.65 -11.49
N GLN A 72 -16.68 3.48 -11.20
CA GLN A 72 -16.28 2.21 -11.81
C GLN A 72 -16.35 2.29 -13.34
N GLU A 73 -17.44 2.85 -13.90
CA GLU A 73 -17.64 2.97 -15.34
C GLU A 73 -16.53 3.76 -16.05
N LEU A 74 -15.99 4.79 -15.39
CA LEU A 74 -14.83 5.54 -15.91
C LEU A 74 -13.63 4.62 -16.06
N ILE A 75 -13.32 3.84 -15.02
CA ILE A 75 -12.17 2.93 -15.04
C ILE A 75 -12.38 1.79 -16.05
N ASP A 76 -13.59 1.25 -16.14
CA ASP A 76 -13.96 0.25 -17.15
C ASP A 76 -13.70 0.77 -18.57
N THR A 77 -14.06 2.04 -18.80
CA THR A 77 -13.83 2.70 -20.08
C THR A 77 -12.33 2.86 -20.39
N VAL A 78 -11.54 3.24 -19.39
CA VAL A 78 -10.08 3.39 -19.53
C VAL A 78 -9.45 2.03 -19.83
N LYS A 79 -9.81 0.99 -19.09
CA LYS A 79 -9.33 -0.37 -19.34
C LYS A 79 -9.70 -0.86 -20.73
N ALA A 80 -10.94 -0.64 -21.16
CA ALA A 80 -11.42 -1.03 -22.50
C ALA A 80 -10.65 -0.33 -23.64
N LYS A 81 -9.94 0.78 -23.37
CA LYS A 81 -9.05 1.46 -24.31
C LYS A 81 -7.62 0.89 -24.31
N GLY A 82 -7.35 -0.15 -23.53
CA GLY A 82 -6.06 -0.85 -23.48
C GLY A 82 -5.10 -0.36 -22.39
N PHE A 83 -5.52 0.55 -21.52
CA PHE A 83 -4.72 0.95 -20.37
C PHE A 83 -4.69 -0.20 -19.34
N ASN A 84 -3.52 -0.46 -18.77
CA ASN A 84 -3.35 -1.46 -17.74
C ASN A 84 -2.75 -0.90 -16.44
N THR A 85 -2.52 0.40 -16.39
CA THR A 85 -1.99 1.10 -15.22
C THR A 85 -2.77 2.36 -14.95
N ILE A 86 -3.14 2.58 -13.70
CA ILE A 86 -3.83 3.79 -13.24
C ILE A 86 -2.99 4.44 -12.13
N ARG A 87 -2.68 5.72 -12.27
CA ARG A 87 -2.18 6.50 -11.13
C ARG A 87 -3.35 7.24 -10.49
N VAL A 88 -3.45 7.12 -9.17
CA VAL A 88 -4.50 7.71 -8.33
C VAL A 88 -3.85 8.78 -7.44
N PRO A 89 -3.65 10.01 -7.95
CA PRO A 89 -3.16 11.10 -7.14
C PRO A 89 -4.13 11.37 -5.98
N THR A 90 -3.61 11.46 -4.76
CA THR A 90 -4.46 11.57 -3.57
C THR A 90 -3.89 12.59 -2.60
N THR A 91 -4.69 13.60 -2.26
CA THR A 91 -4.40 14.58 -1.21
C THR A 91 -5.02 14.11 0.10
N TRP A 92 -4.21 14.02 1.15
CA TRP A 92 -4.62 13.46 2.43
C TRP A 92 -4.84 14.53 3.51
N TYR A 93 -4.06 15.63 3.51
CA TYR A 93 -3.99 16.55 4.64
C TYR A 93 -5.33 17.17 5.04
N GLN A 94 -6.25 17.37 4.09
CA GLN A 94 -7.58 17.91 4.35
C GLN A 94 -8.49 16.93 5.12
N ASN A 95 -8.10 15.66 5.13
CA ASN A 95 -8.78 14.56 5.79
C ASN A 95 -7.99 14.01 6.98
N VAL A 96 -7.05 14.81 7.52
CA VAL A 96 -6.22 14.48 8.68
C VAL A 96 -6.64 15.32 9.87
N THR A 97 -6.90 14.66 10.99
CA THR A 97 -7.08 15.31 12.29
C THR A 97 -5.76 15.29 13.04
N THR A 98 -5.37 16.42 13.61
CA THR A 98 -4.18 16.51 14.47
C THR A 98 -4.61 16.61 15.93
N THR A 99 -4.07 15.73 16.75
CA THR A 99 -4.21 15.73 18.22
C THR A 99 -2.83 15.75 18.85
N THR A 100 -2.76 15.70 20.19
CA THR A 100 -1.50 15.69 20.93
C THR A 100 -1.51 14.48 21.87
N ASP A 101 -0.39 13.73 21.90
CA ASP A 101 -0.22 12.61 22.82
C ASP A 101 0.09 13.09 24.26
N GLU A 102 0.22 12.14 25.20
CA GLU A 102 0.55 12.41 26.61
C GLU A 102 1.91 13.09 26.83
N ASN A 103 2.82 13.03 25.84
CA ASN A 103 4.13 13.63 25.85
C ASN A 103 4.18 15.00 25.14
N GLY A 104 3.02 15.51 24.68
CA GLY A 104 2.92 16.77 23.94
C GLY A 104 3.30 16.67 22.47
N LYS A 105 3.45 15.46 21.89
CA LYS A 105 3.79 15.27 20.48
C LYS A 105 2.53 15.24 19.60
N PRO A 106 2.60 15.78 18.38
CA PRO A 106 1.48 15.72 17.44
C PRO A 106 1.21 14.29 16.96
N VAL A 107 -0.07 13.94 16.91
CA VAL A 107 -0.58 12.69 16.36
C VAL A 107 -1.50 13.02 15.20
N TYR A 108 -1.18 12.49 14.03
CA TYR A 108 -1.90 12.72 12.79
C TYR A 108 -2.76 11.50 12.45
N THR A 109 -4.07 11.68 12.36
CA THR A 109 -5.01 10.57 12.09
C THR A 109 -5.76 10.85 10.80
N ILE A 110 -5.63 9.96 9.82
CA ILE A 110 -6.38 10.02 8.56
C ILE A 110 -7.83 9.58 8.83
N SER A 111 -8.79 10.31 8.27
CA SER A 111 -10.20 9.96 8.34
C SER A 111 -10.45 8.57 7.73
N GLU A 112 -11.11 7.70 8.49
CA GLU A 112 -11.55 6.38 8.02
C GLU A 112 -12.42 6.47 6.77
N GLN A 113 -13.31 7.46 6.72
CA GLN A 113 -14.17 7.70 5.56
C GLN A 113 -13.35 8.03 4.30
N TRP A 114 -12.24 8.76 4.46
CA TRP A 114 -11.35 9.06 3.33
C TRP A 114 -10.58 7.83 2.89
N LEU A 115 -10.04 7.05 3.82
CA LEU A 115 -9.39 5.78 3.51
C LEU A 115 -10.32 4.84 2.75
N GLN A 116 -11.58 4.73 3.16
CA GLN A 116 -12.61 3.95 2.47
C GLN A 116 -12.85 4.45 1.04
N ARG A 117 -12.93 5.79 0.86
CA ARG A 117 -13.13 6.37 -0.48
C ARG A 117 -11.94 6.13 -1.40
N VAL A 118 -10.73 6.31 -0.90
CA VAL A 118 -9.51 6.03 -1.67
C VAL A 118 -9.45 4.56 -2.06
N LYS A 119 -9.76 3.67 -1.09
CA LYS A 119 -9.84 2.23 -1.35
C LYS A 119 -10.86 1.89 -2.44
N GLU A 120 -12.04 2.49 -2.40
CA GLU A 120 -13.08 2.28 -3.42
C GLU A 120 -12.55 2.60 -4.83
N VAL A 121 -11.81 3.70 -5.00
CA VAL A 121 -11.24 4.09 -6.29
C VAL A 121 -10.09 3.17 -6.70
N VAL A 122 -9.24 2.78 -5.75
CA VAL A 122 -8.18 1.78 -5.99
C VAL A 122 -8.79 0.46 -6.45
N ASP A 123 -9.84 0.00 -5.78
CA ASP A 123 -10.52 -1.26 -6.09
C ASP A 123 -11.13 -1.28 -7.49
N TYR A 124 -11.59 -0.14 -8.02
CA TYR A 124 -12.12 -0.05 -9.38
C TYR A 124 -11.14 -0.54 -10.45
N ALA A 125 -9.85 -0.30 -10.25
CA ALA A 125 -8.79 -0.72 -11.15
C ALA A 125 -8.17 -2.06 -10.72
N TYR A 126 -7.84 -2.19 -9.43
CA TYR A 126 -7.18 -3.37 -8.87
C TYR A 126 -7.97 -4.66 -9.14
N ASN A 127 -9.28 -4.66 -8.92
CA ASN A 127 -10.14 -5.83 -9.18
C ASN A 127 -10.29 -6.20 -10.67
N GLN A 128 -9.66 -5.44 -11.55
CA GLN A 128 -9.58 -5.71 -12.98
C GLN A 128 -8.16 -6.07 -13.43
N ASP A 129 -7.31 -6.50 -12.51
CA ASP A 129 -5.89 -6.82 -12.78
C ASP A 129 -5.12 -5.65 -13.44
N MET A 130 -5.41 -4.41 -13.01
CA MET A 130 -4.62 -3.24 -13.39
C MET A 130 -3.62 -2.90 -12.30
N TYR A 131 -2.47 -2.38 -12.69
CA TYR A 131 -1.54 -1.76 -11.75
C TYR A 131 -2.09 -0.42 -11.27
N VAL A 132 -1.98 -0.17 -9.97
CA VAL A 132 -2.44 1.07 -9.35
C VAL A 132 -1.29 1.74 -8.64
N ILE A 133 -1.03 3.01 -8.94
CA ILE A 133 -0.03 3.83 -8.22
C ILE A 133 -0.79 4.80 -7.33
N LEU A 134 -0.61 4.67 -6.03
CA LEU A 134 -1.22 5.53 -5.01
C LEU A 134 -0.13 6.38 -4.33
N ASN A 135 -0.39 7.68 -4.15
CA ASN A 135 0.61 8.59 -3.60
C ASN A 135 0.08 9.54 -2.51
N LEU A 136 1.00 10.35 -1.96
CA LEU A 136 0.70 11.64 -1.32
C LEU A 136 0.89 12.74 -2.37
N HIS A 137 -0.17 13.52 -2.68
CA HIS A 137 -0.12 14.46 -3.81
C HIS A 137 0.08 15.91 -3.36
N HIS A 138 -0.97 16.68 -3.18
CA HIS A 138 -0.88 18.09 -2.76
C HIS A 138 -0.84 18.24 -1.25
N GLU A 139 0.28 17.88 -0.64
CA GLU A 139 0.50 17.96 0.81
C GLU A 139 1.18 19.29 1.17
N GLU A 140 0.42 20.39 1.17
CA GLU A 140 0.92 21.77 1.34
C GLU A 140 1.78 21.99 2.59
N TRP A 141 1.61 21.16 3.63
CA TRP A 141 2.38 21.25 4.87
C TRP A 141 3.87 20.93 4.69
N ILE A 142 4.27 20.29 3.60
CA ILE A 142 5.67 19.97 3.31
C ILE A 142 6.39 21.09 2.52
N ASN A 143 5.63 21.90 1.78
CA ASN A 143 6.17 23.01 0.98
C ASN A 143 6.31 24.27 1.84
N ARG A 144 7.26 24.24 2.79
CA ARG A 144 7.48 25.31 3.75
C ARG A 144 8.85 25.94 3.56
N SER A 145 8.92 27.27 3.67
CA SER A 145 10.19 28.02 3.60
C SER A 145 11.15 27.70 4.76
N ASP A 146 10.65 27.15 5.87
CA ASP A 146 11.41 26.74 7.04
C ASP A 146 11.74 25.23 7.05
N PHE A 147 11.68 24.57 5.90
CA PHE A 147 11.95 23.14 5.75
C PHE A 147 13.18 22.64 6.52
N PRO A 148 14.35 23.30 6.48
CA PRO A 148 15.52 22.80 7.19
C PRO A 148 15.35 22.72 8.72
N THR A 149 14.51 23.56 9.31
CA THR A 149 14.23 23.59 10.76
C THR A 149 13.03 22.75 11.16
N ALA A 150 12.11 22.50 10.23
CA ALA A 150 10.90 21.71 10.42
C ALA A 150 11.04 20.23 9.97
N TYR A 151 12.23 19.84 9.51
CA TYR A 151 12.46 18.52 8.90
C TYR A 151 12.02 17.35 9.78
N GLU A 152 12.35 17.38 11.08
CA GLU A 152 11.98 16.28 12.00
C GLU A 152 10.47 16.16 12.19
N GLU A 153 9.77 17.30 12.33
CA GLU A 153 8.30 17.33 12.44
C GLU A 153 7.65 16.78 11.17
N MET A 154 8.12 17.22 10.02
CA MET A 154 7.58 16.81 8.73
C MET A 154 7.86 15.35 8.43
N SER A 155 9.06 14.85 8.75
CA SER A 155 9.42 13.45 8.61
C SER A 155 8.54 12.55 9.49
N GLU A 156 8.28 12.96 10.73
CA GLU A 156 7.42 12.21 11.64
C GLU A 156 5.97 12.21 11.15
N ARG A 157 5.45 13.35 10.67
CA ARG A 157 4.13 13.42 10.05
C ARG A 157 4.01 12.50 8.83
N LEU A 158 4.97 12.57 7.91
CA LEU A 158 5.02 11.74 6.72
C LEU A 158 5.01 10.25 7.09
N LYS A 159 5.82 9.86 8.06
CA LYS A 159 5.89 8.50 8.57
C LYS A 159 4.56 8.04 9.16
N GLN A 160 3.91 8.86 10.01
CA GLN A 160 2.63 8.51 10.61
C GLN A 160 1.54 8.33 9.54
N MET A 161 1.53 9.16 8.51
CA MET A 161 0.58 9.04 7.40
C MET A 161 0.82 7.75 6.60
N TRP A 162 2.08 7.48 6.20
CA TRP A 162 2.40 6.28 5.45
C TRP A 162 2.17 4.98 6.22
N VAL A 163 2.42 4.98 7.55
CA VAL A 163 2.10 3.81 8.39
C VAL A 163 0.61 3.49 8.33
N GLN A 164 -0.27 4.49 8.38
CA GLN A 164 -1.71 4.29 8.29
C GLN A 164 -2.13 3.80 6.90
N ILE A 165 -1.65 4.47 5.85
CA ILE A 165 -1.96 4.10 4.45
C ILE A 165 -1.48 2.66 4.18
N ALA A 166 -0.22 2.36 4.42
CA ALA A 166 0.35 1.04 4.16
C ALA A 166 -0.33 -0.06 5.00
N THR A 167 -0.74 0.24 6.23
CA THR A 167 -1.48 -0.70 7.08
C THR A 167 -2.88 -0.96 6.53
N TYR A 168 -3.55 0.09 6.03
CA TYR A 168 -4.90 -0.03 5.46
C TYR A 168 -4.92 -0.88 4.18
N PHE A 169 -3.88 -0.76 3.36
CA PHE A 169 -3.73 -1.47 2.09
C PHE A 169 -2.80 -2.70 2.16
N LYS A 170 -2.47 -3.20 3.34
CA LYS A 170 -1.48 -4.28 3.55
C LYS A 170 -1.80 -5.62 2.86
N ASP A 171 -3.07 -5.85 2.55
CA ASP A 171 -3.55 -7.11 1.97
C ASP A 171 -3.60 -7.07 0.42
N TYR A 172 -3.14 -5.96 -0.19
CA TYR A 172 -2.95 -5.85 -1.63
C TYR A 172 -1.60 -6.45 -2.03
N ASP A 173 -1.54 -7.02 -3.21
CA ASP A 173 -0.31 -7.57 -3.79
C ASP A 173 0.49 -6.51 -4.58
N GLN A 174 1.42 -6.94 -5.40
CA GLN A 174 2.32 -6.10 -6.20
C GLN A 174 1.62 -5.24 -7.26
N HIS A 175 0.31 -5.41 -7.50
CA HIS A 175 -0.44 -4.53 -8.39
C HIS A 175 -0.74 -3.18 -7.75
N LEU A 176 -0.64 -3.04 -6.41
CA LEU A 176 -0.71 -1.75 -5.75
C LEU A 176 0.69 -1.24 -5.40
N ILE A 177 1.07 -0.12 -5.99
CA ILE A 177 2.38 0.51 -5.85
C ILE A 177 2.22 1.82 -5.09
N PHE A 178 3.08 2.06 -4.09
CA PHE A 178 3.11 3.31 -3.34
C PHE A 178 4.18 4.25 -3.89
N GLU A 179 3.76 5.45 -4.28
CA GLU A 179 4.64 6.56 -4.64
C GLU A 179 4.74 7.50 -3.43
N GLY A 180 5.94 7.63 -2.89
CA GLY A 180 6.20 8.28 -1.60
C GLY A 180 5.67 9.69 -1.48
N TYR A 181 5.84 10.50 -2.52
CA TYR A 181 5.44 11.90 -2.57
C TYR A 181 5.41 12.43 -3.99
N ASN A 182 4.50 13.38 -4.27
CA ASN A 182 4.45 14.11 -5.53
C ASN A 182 5.18 15.44 -5.39
N GLU A 183 5.96 15.84 -6.39
CA GLU A 183 6.56 17.19 -6.56
C GLU A 183 7.03 17.85 -5.24
N MET A 184 8.19 17.45 -4.74
CA MET A 184 8.88 18.23 -3.72
C MET A 184 9.53 19.44 -4.41
N LEU A 185 8.99 20.62 -4.13
CA LEU A 185 9.55 21.85 -4.66
C LEU A 185 10.80 22.25 -3.86
N ASP A 186 11.84 22.67 -4.56
CA ASP A 186 12.98 23.35 -3.96
C ASP A 186 12.49 24.67 -3.37
N ALA A 187 12.74 24.87 -2.07
CA ALA A 187 12.39 26.08 -1.36
C ALA A 187 13.42 27.19 -1.61
#